data_8e0d1cec2a9475084ed02788c683446c
#
_entry.id   8e0d1cec2a9475084ed02788c683446c
#
_cell.length_a   1.000
_cell.length_b   1.000
_cell.length_c   1.000
_cell.angle_alpha   90.00
_cell.angle_beta   90.00
_cell.angle_gamma   90.00
#
_symmetry.space_group_name_H-M   'P 1'
#
loop_
_entity.id
_entity.type
_entity.pdbx_description
1 polymer ?
#
loop_
_entity_poly.entity_id
_entity_poly.type
_entity_poly.pdbx_seq_one_letter_code
_entity_poly.pdbx_strand_id
1 'polypeptide(L)'
;MIVQAEHLNKWYGRVIALNDVSLSIPPGITGLLGPNGAGKTSFMRILIGLMRESSGTMRVLGERPWNNPKLAVRIGYCPEHDGFYEGMTGRQFITSLARIRGVKDCAAAAARAIDWVRMADAADRKILTYSRGMRQRIKIAQAVVHQPELLVLDEPLTGSDPLVRQELIALIKSFAQEGRSVIVSSHVLHEIEQLTRRIVLIHRGRLVAEGDIRNIRDLIDRHPHTVEVKADRPRDLAAALAREPEVVEIRFDPTAVWVRTPHPDAFYAKLPKIALDAGTEVREISSPDDNLEAVFKYLTET
;
A
#
# COMPACT_ATOMS: atom_id res chain seq x y z
N MET A 1 -18.81 -6.35 9.26
CA MET A 1 -17.96 -5.90 8.15
C MET A 1 -18.05 -4.39 8.05
N ILE A 2 -16.92 -3.70 7.77
CA ILE A 2 -16.90 -2.24 7.60
C ILE A 2 -17.09 -1.84 6.14
N VAL A 3 -16.66 -2.70 5.18
CA VAL A 3 -16.91 -2.54 3.74
C VAL A 3 -17.41 -3.86 3.20
N GLN A 4 -18.42 -3.79 2.32
CA GLN A 4 -18.92 -4.91 1.54
C GLN A 4 -19.12 -4.42 0.11
N ALA A 5 -18.55 -5.10 -0.84
CA ALA A 5 -18.74 -4.86 -2.27
C ALA A 5 -19.23 -6.15 -2.93
N GLU A 6 -20.22 -6.04 -3.80
CA GLU A 6 -20.81 -7.15 -4.53
C GLU A 6 -20.91 -6.79 -6.00
N HIS A 7 -20.21 -7.55 -6.84
CA HIS A 7 -20.17 -7.37 -8.29
C HIS A 7 -19.90 -5.91 -8.70
N LEU A 8 -18.99 -5.25 -7.94
CA LEU A 8 -18.72 -3.83 -8.10
C LEU A 8 -17.98 -3.56 -9.41
N ASN A 9 -18.56 -2.70 -10.24
CA ASN A 9 -17.96 -2.30 -11.49
C ASN A 9 -17.84 -0.77 -11.57
N LYS A 10 -16.76 -0.30 -12.21
CA LYS A 10 -16.56 1.10 -12.56
C LYS A 10 -15.87 1.25 -13.89
N TRP A 11 -16.48 1.99 -14.79
CA TRP A 11 -15.86 2.38 -16.05
C TRP A 11 -15.99 3.88 -16.32
N TYR A 12 -14.99 4.40 -17.02
CA TYR A 12 -14.89 5.77 -17.49
C TYR A 12 -14.89 5.74 -19.02
N GLY A 13 -16.07 5.94 -19.61
CA GLY A 13 -16.22 5.73 -21.05
C GLY A 13 -15.84 4.29 -21.44
N ARG A 14 -14.75 4.12 -22.16
CA ARG A 14 -14.24 2.81 -22.61
C ARG A 14 -13.22 2.17 -21.64
N VAL A 15 -12.77 2.90 -20.62
CA VAL A 15 -11.77 2.40 -19.66
C VAL A 15 -12.47 1.73 -18.49
N ILE A 16 -12.18 0.45 -18.26
CA ILE A 16 -12.67 -0.31 -17.11
C ILE A 16 -11.67 -0.12 -15.98
N ALA A 17 -12.10 0.56 -14.91
CA ALA A 17 -11.28 0.78 -13.71
C ALA A 17 -11.52 -0.27 -12.63
N LEU A 18 -12.76 -0.80 -12.52
CA LEU A 18 -13.09 -1.94 -11.65
C LEU A 18 -14.00 -2.87 -12.46
N ASN A 19 -13.75 -4.18 -12.33
CA ASN A 19 -14.42 -5.22 -13.08
C ASN A 19 -14.78 -6.38 -12.14
N ASP A 20 -16.04 -6.46 -11.78
CA ASP A 20 -16.63 -7.55 -10.97
C ASP A 20 -15.93 -7.77 -9.62
N VAL A 21 -15.69 -6.69 -8.88
CA VAL A 21 -15.02 -6.75 -7.57
C VAL A 21 -16.04 -7.10 -6.49
N SER A 22 -15.89 -8.28 -5.88
CA SER A 22 -16.67 -8.73 -4.72
C SER A 22 -15.74 -9.02 -3.56
N LEU A 23 -15.89 -8.31 -2.43
CA LEU A 23 -15.02 -8.43 -1.27
C LEU A 23 -15.71 -7.97 0.03
N SER A 24 -15.14 -8.36 1.18
CA SER A 24 -15.62 -7.95 2.50
C SER A 24 -14.46 -7.59 3.44
N ILE A 25 -14.40 -6.33 3.87
CA ILE A 25 -13.37 -5.84 4.78
C ILE A 25 -13.94 -5.78 6.19
N PRO A 26 -13.35 -6.51 7.17
CA PRO A 26 -13.72 -6.43 8.57
C PRO A 26 -13.05 -5.24 9.27
N PRO A 27 -13.42 -4.93 10.54
CA PRO A 27 -12.75 -3.93 11.35
C PRO A 27 -11.24 -4.16 11.51
N GLY A 28 -10.50 -3.09 11.79
CA GLY A 28 -9.05 -3.08 11.95
C GLY A 28 -8.31 -2.47 10.77
N ILE A 29 -7.03 -2.77 10.60
CA ILE A 29 -6.23 -2.29 9.49
C ILE A 29 -6.30 -3.27 8.32
N THR A 30 -6.61 -2.77 7.13
CA THR A 30 -6.55 -3.55 5.87
C THR A 30 -5.70 -2.81 4.85
N GLY A 31 -4.73 -3.50 4.27
CA GLY A 31 -3.93 -3.02 3.15
C GLY A 31 -4.65 -3.24 1.82
N LEU A 32 -4.77 -2.19 1.02
CA LEU A 32 -5.27 -2.25 -0.36
C LEU A 32 -4.06 -2.18 -1.31
N LEU A 33 -3.66 -3.32 -1.83
CA LEU A 33 -2.47 -3.49 -2.63
C LEU A 33 -2.78 -3.55 -4.12
N GLY A 34 -1.84 -3.06 -4.92
CA GLY A 34 -1.91 -3.15 -6.38
C GLY A 34 -0.97 -2.17 -7.06
N PRO A 35 -0.52 -2.45 -8.30
CA PRO A 35 0.31 -1.53 -9.06
C PRO A 35 -0.45 -0.23 -9.40
N ASN A 36 0.28 0.75 -9.94
CA ASN A 36 -0.34 1.97 -10.45
C ASN A 36 -1.32 1.64 -11.58
N GLY A 37 -2.50 2.26 -11.53
CA GLY A 37 -3.57 1.95 -12.49
C GLY A 37 -4.39 0.69 -12.19
N ALA A 38 -4.11 -0.05 -11.09
CA ALA A 38 -4.85 -1.27 -10.73
C ALA A 38 -6.33 -1.03 -10.38
N GLY A 39 -6.74 0.21 -10.09
CA GLY A 39 -8.12 0.54 -9.69
C GLY A 39 -8.27 0.93 -8.21
N LYS A 40 -7.19 0.92 -7.40
CA LYS A 40 -7.20 1.25 -5.97
C LYS A 40 -7.90 2.58 -5.65
N THR A 41 -7.49 3.67 -6.29
CA THR A 41 -8.07 5.00 -6.10
C THR A 41 -9.53 5.06 -6.53
N SER A 42 -9.92 4.36 -7.61
CA SER A 42 -11.32 4.27 -8.04
C SER A 42 -12.18 3.54 -7.01
N PHE A 43 -11.69 2.42 -6.46
CA PHE A 43 -12.34 1.70 -5.38
C PHE A 43 -12.52 2.59 -4.14
N MET A 44 -11.46 3.27 -3.71
CA MET A 44 -11.53 4.17 -2.55
C MET A 44 -12.44 5.36 -2.78
N ARG A 45 -12.48 5.96 -3.97
CA ARG A 45 -13.40 7.07 -4.29
C ARG A 45 -14.87 6.64 -4.23
N ILE A 46 -15.19 5.41 -4.62
CA ILE A 46 -16.54 4.86 -4.45
C ILE A 46 -16.81 4.63 -2.96
N LEU A 47 -15.87 4.03 -2.24
CA LEU A 47 -15.97 3.74 -0.80
C LEU A 47 -16.27 4.99 0.03
N ILE A 48 -15.62 6.11 -0.26
CA ILE A 48 -15.85 7.38 0.47
C ILE A 48 -17.00 8.22 -0.08
N GLY A 49 -17.71 7.72 -1.10
CA GLY A 49 -18.88 8.38 -1.69
C GLY A 49 -18.56 9.56 -2.62
N LEU A 50 -17.30 9.74 -3.02
CA LEU A 50 -16.91 10.75 -4.04
C LEU A 50 -17.27 10.33 -5.47
N MET A 51 -17.59 9.05 -5.65
CA MET A 51 -17.90 8.51 -6.96
C MET A 51 -18.97 7.44 -6.85
N ARG A 52 -19.88 7.43 -7.83
CA ARG A 52 -20.89 6.38 -7.94
C ARG A 52 -20.32 5.18 -8.71
N GLU A 53 -20.68 3.99 -8.28
CA GLU A 53 -20.49 2.74 -9.02
C GLU A 53 -21.19 2.78 -10.39
N SER A 54 -20.66 2.07 -11.38
CA SER A 54 -21.33 1.89 -12.68
C SER A 54 -22.37 0.76 -12.64
N SER A 55 -22.04 -0.32 -11.91
CA SER A 55 -22.97 -1.40 -11.55
C SER A 55 -22.48 -2.13 -10.31
N GLY A 56 -23.29 -3.04 -9.76
CA GLY A 56 -23.02 -3.71 -8.51
C GLY A 56 -23.42 -2.88 -7.29
N THR A 57 -22.92 -3.25 -6.11
CA THR A 57 -23.24 -2.55 -4.86
C THR A 57 -22.03 -2.36 -4.00
N MET A 58 -22.02 -1.27 -3.21
CA MET A 58 -21.07 -1.06 -2.11
C MET A 58 -21.82 -0.60 -0.87
N ARG A 59 -21.44 -1.18 0.28
CA ARG A 59 -21.85 -0.73 1.62
C ARG A 59 -20.62 -0.43 2.46
N VAL A 60 -20.66 0.68 3.16
CA VAL A 60 -19.61 1.12 4.08
C VAL A 60 -20.27 1.45 5.41
N LEU A 61 -19.78 0.84 6.50
CA LEU A 61 -20.41 0.92 7.83
C LEU A 61 -21.93 0.60 7.78
N GLY A 62 -22.32 -0.34 6.89
CA GLY A 62 -23.70 -0.77 6.68
C GLY A 62 -24.53 0.09 5.72
N GLU A 63 -24.02 1.23 5.25
CA GLU A 63 -24.74 2.20 4.43
C GLU A 63 -24.18 2.31 3.01
N ARG A 64 -25.00 2.77 2.04
CA ARG A 64 -24.52 3.12 0.71
C ARG A 64 -23.74 4.44 0.75
N PRO A 65 -22.52 4.49 0.18
CA PRO A 65 -21.68 5.69 0.31
C PRO A 65 -22.07 6.83 -0.63
N TRP A 66 -22.60 6.54 -1.82
CA TRP A 66 -22.95 7.56 -2.79
C TRP A 66 -24.06 8.49 -2.29
N ASN A 67 -23.80 9.80 -2.36
CA ASN A 67 -24.74 10.86 -1.94
C ASN A 67 -25.27 10.68 -0.49
N ASN A 68 -24.39 10.27 0.43
CA ASN A 68 -24.70 10.04 1.83
C ASN A 68 -23.88 10.95 2.75
N PRO A 69 -24.32 12.20 3.01
CA PRO A 69 -23.60 13.12 3.90
C PRO A 69 -23.45 12.61 5.34
N LYS A 70 -24.42 11.81 5.83
CA LYS A 70 -24.37 11.23 7.19
C LYS A 70 -23.23 10.21 7.30
N LEU A 71 -23.00 9.43 6.29
CA LEU A 71 -21.86 8.50 6.24
C LEU A 71 -20.54 9.24 6.02
N ALA A 72 -20.54 10.27 5.17
CA ALA A 72 -19.32 11.02 4.84
C ALA A 72 -18.65 11.67 6.07
N VAL A 73 -19.40 12.06 7.11
CA VAL A 73 -18.83 12.58 8.36
C VAL A 73 -18.24 11.49 9.26
N ARG A 74 -18.50 10.22 8.99
CA ARG A 74 -17.94 9.06 9.70
C ARG A 74 -16.68 8.51 9.02
N ILE A 75 -16.31 9.06 7.86
CA ILE A 75 -15.16 8.64 7.05
C ILE A 75 -14.15 9.77 6.95
N GLY A 76 -12.89 9.48 7.29
CA GLY A 76 -11.75 10.35 7.06
C GLY A 76 -10.99 9.90 5.81
N TYR A 77 -10.60 10.84 4.96
CA TYR A 77 -9.86 10.55 3.73
C TYR A 77 -8.57 11.36 3.64
N CYS A 78 -7.46 10.65 3.44
CA CYS A 78 -6.16 11.21 3.11
C CYS A 78 -5.87 10.92 1.64
N PRO A 79 -5.91 11.90 0.74
CA PRO A 79 -5.65 11.70 -0.68
C PRO A 79 -4.17 11.48 -0.96
N GLU A 80 -3.85 10.79 -2.06
CA GLU A 80 -2.49 10.65 -2.57
C GLU A 80 -1.86 12.01 -2.89
N HIS A 81 -2.58 12.83 -3.66
CA HIS A 81 -2.08 14.14 -4.11
C HIS A 81 -2.42 15.25 -3.13
N ASP A 82 -1.54 16.24 -3.07
CA ASP A 82 -1.73 17.41 -2.25
C ASP A 82 -2.89 18.27 -2.79
N GLY A 83 -3.80 18.67 -1.90
CA GLY A 83 -4.90 19.60 -2.18
C GLY A 83 -4.86 20.81 -1.24
N PHE A 84 -3.66 21.35 -0.99
CA PHE A 84 -3.46 22.43 -0.04
C PHE A 84 -3.70 23.82 -0.62
N TYR A 85 -4.19 24.72 0.23
CA TYR A 85 -4.09 26.17 0.00
C TYR A 85 -2.75 26.63 0.57
N GLU A 86 -1.73 26.72 -0.27
CA GLU A 86 -0.33 26.94 0.14
C GLU A 86 -0.08 28.22 0.94
N GLY A 87 -0.90 29.25 0.74
CA GLY A 87 -0.84 30.51 1.51
C GLY A 87 -1.34 30.40 2.95
N MET A 88 -2.06 29.33 3.30
CA MET A 88 -2.56 29.09 4.66
C MET A 88 -1.48 28.46 5.54
N THR A 89 -1.60 28.67 6.87
CA THR A 89 -0.85 27.87 7.83
C THR A 89 -1.51 26.50 8.01
N GLY A 90 -0.75 25.51 8.52
CA GLY A 90 -1.31 24.19 8.83
C GLY A 90 -2.51 24.27 9.77
N ARG A 91 -2.42 25.09 10.81
CA ARG A 91 -3.52 25.33 11.76
C ARG A 91 -4.75 25.93 11.07
N GLN A 92 -4.57 26.94 10.24
CA GLN A 92 -5.67 27.56 9.50
C GLN A 92 -6.35 26.55 8.58
N PHE A 93 -5.57 25.74 7.88
CA PHE A 93 -6.07 24.71 6.97
C PHE A 93 -6.91 23.66 7.71
N ILE A 94 -6.37 23.06 8.78
CA ILE A 94 -7.08 22.03 9.55
C ILE A 94 -8.32 22.60 10.26
N THR A 95 -8.24 23.83 10.80
CA THR A 95 -9.40 24.50 11.41
C THR A 95 -10.52 24.75 10.40
N SER A 96 -10.18 25.15 9.17
CA SER A 96 -11.16 25.35 8.10
C SER A 96 -11.86 24.05 7.73
N LEU A 97 -11.13 22.95 7.64
CA LEU A 97 -11.70 21.62 7.38
C LEU A 97 -12.59 21.12 8.52
N ALA A 98 -12.19 21.35 9.78
CA ALA A 98 -13.04 21.06 10.94
C ALA A 98 -14.38 21.80 10.87
N ARG A 99 -14.35 23.08 10.44
CA ARG A 99 -15.56 23.87 10.23
C ARG A 99 -16.46 23.32 9.13
N ILE A 100 -15.89 22.97 7.98
CA ILE A 100 -16.61 22.34 6.85
C ILE A 100 -17.26 21.02 7.26
N ARG A 101 -16.58 20.26 8.14
CA ARG A 101 -17.10 18.99 8.69
C ARG A 101 -18.12 19.17 9.83
N GLY A 102 -18.47 20.40 10.19
CA GLY A 102 -19.46 20.69 11.24
C GLY A 102 -18.99 20.39 12.67
N VAL A 103 -17.67 20.36 12.90
CA VAL A 103 -17.12 20.14 14.24
C VAL A 103 -17.43 21.35 15.11
N LYS A 104 -18.00 21.13 16.30
CA LYS A 104 -18.44 22.24 17.19
C LYS A 104 -17.29 23.14 17.66
N ASP A 105 -16.23 22.54 18.19
CA ASP A 105 -15.01 23.25 18.61
C ASP A 105 -13.88 22.98 17.59
N CYS A 106 -13.89 23.78 16.52
CA CYS A 106 -12.93 23.64 15.42
C CYS A 106 -11.49 23.90 15.87
N ALA A 107 -11.27 24.81 16.82
CA ALA A 107 -9.93 25.16 17.28
C ALA A 107 -9.32 24.02 18.10
N ALA A 108 -10.06 23.47 19.06
CA ALA A 108 -9.61 22.34 19.85
C ALA A 108 -9.46 21.08 19.00
N ALA A 109 -10.36 20.83 18.05
CA ALA A 109 -10.25 19.69 17.13
C ALA A 109 -9.00 19.80 16.24
N ALA A 110 -8.72 20.99 15.69
CA ALA A 110 -7.52 21.23 14.90
C ALA A 110 -6.26 21.06 15.74
N ALA A 111 -6.22 21.59 16.96
CA ALA A 111 -5.09 21.43 17.87
C ALA A 111 -4.80 19.94 18.12
N ARG A 112 -5.81 19.15 18.50
CA ARG A 112 -5.66 17.69 18.70
C ARG A 112 -5.17 16.97 17.46
N ALA A 113 -5.73 17.26 16.29
CA ALA A 113 -5.33 16.59 15.04
C ALA A 113 -3.89 16.91 14.66
N ILE A 114 -3.45 18.16 14.86
CA ILE A 114 -2.09 18.63 14.65
C ILE A 114 -1.11 17.95 15.63
N ASP A 115 -1.52 17.79 16.87
CA ASP A 115 -0.76 17.13 17.92
C ASP A 115 -0.55 15.63 17.63
N TRP A 116 -1.62 14.93 17.22
CA TRP A 116 -1.55 13.52 16.80
C TRP A 116 -0.50 13.28 15.71
N VAL A 117 -0.40 14.19 14.74
CA VAL A 117 0.58 14.07 13.66
C VAL A 117 1.93 14.72 13.98
N ARG A 118 2.16 15.16 15.23
CA ARG A 118 3.41 15.80 15.71
C ARG A 118 3.80 17.02 14.87
N MET A 119 2.85 17.91 14.63
CA MET A 119 3.06 19.12 13.83
C MET A 119 2.82 20.41 14.62
N ALA A 120 2.77 20.34 15.97
CA ALA A 120 2.49 21.50 16.84
C ALA A 120 3.45 22.66 16.59
N ASP A 121 4.76 22.40 16.55
CA ASP A 121 5.82 23.40 16.38
C ASP A 121 5.81 24.08 15.00
N ALA A 122 5.24 23.43 14.00
CA ALA A 122 5.17 23.93 12.62
C ALA A 122 3.76 24.37 12.22
N ALA A 123 2.76 24.23 13.09
CA ALA A 123 1.36 24.46 12.77
C ALA A 123 1.06 25.87 12.25
N ASP A 124 1.79 26.87 12.71
CA ASP A 124 1.60 28.27 12.36
C ASP A 124 2.50 28.76 11.22
N ARG A 125 3.32 27.87 10.65
CA ARG A 125 4.07 28.14 9.43
C ARG A 125 3.16 27.90 8.21
N LYS A 126 3.45 28.63 7.10
CA LYS A 126 2.73 28.45 5.83
C LYS A 126 3.02 27.07 5.25
N ILE A 127 2.00 26.40 4.71
CA ILE A 127 2.11 25.05 4.12
C ILE A 127 3.10 25.04 2.94
N LEU A 128 3.24 26.16 2.22
CA LEU A 128 4.26 26.31 1.17
C LEU A 128 5.68 25.99 1.67
N THR A 129 5.99 26.24 2.96
CA THR A 129 7.30 26.00 3.57
C THR A 129 7.48 24.60 4.13
N TYR A 130 6.47 23.73 3.97
CA TYR A 130 6.52 22.38 4.54
C TYR A 130 7.35 21.44 3.67
N SER A 131 8.14 20.59 4.34
CA SER A 131 8.77 19.44 3.70
C SER A 131 7.69 18.42 3.25
N ARG A 132 8.07 17.49 2.39
CA ARG A 132 7.18 16.43 1.93
C ARG A 132 6.58 15.62 3.10
N GLY A 133 7.39 15.25 4.08
CA GLY A 133 6.92 14.56 5.29
C GLY A 133 5.95 15.38 6.13
N MET A 134 6.19 16.70 6.26
CA MET A 134 5.26 17.62 6.94
C MET A 134 3.93 17.73 6.19
N ARG A 135 3.95 17.81 4.88
CA ARG A 135 2.75 17.80 4.03
C ARG A 135 1.96 16.51 4.23
N GLN A 136 2.64 15.35 4.25
CA GLN A 136 2.00 14.07 4.49
C GLN A 136 1.33 14.00 5.86
N ARG A 137 1.98 14.48 6.92
CA ARG A 137 1.39 14.57 8.26
C ARG A 137 0.13 15.43 8.29
N ILE A 138 0.14 16.60 7.65
CA ILE A 138 -1.04 17.48 7.57
C ILE A 138 -2.18 16.85 6.75
N LYS A 139 -1.87 16.05 5.71
CA LYS A 139 -2.90 15.25 5.00
C LYS A 139 -3.57 14.22 5.93
N ILE A 140 -2.80 13.61 6.81
CA ILE A 140 -3.37 12.70 7.81
C ILE A 140 -4.19 13.49 8.85
N ALA A 141 -3.70 14.66 9.33
CA ALA A 141 -4.44 15.51 10.25
C ALA A 141 -5.83 15.91 9.71
N GLN A 142 -5.91 16.27 8.41
CA GLN A 142 -7.21 16.55 7.78
C GLN A 142 -8.17 15.36 7.79
N ALA A 143 -7.63 14.15 7.64
CA ALA A 143 -8.46 12.95 7.65
C ALA A 143 -9.02 12.62 9.03
N VAL A 144 -8.33 12.98 10.12
CA VAL A 144 -8.70 12.63 11.51
C VAL A 144 -9.36 13.73 12.30
N VAL A 145 -9.39 14.98 11.81
CA VAL A 145 -9.82 16.16 12.58
C VAL A 145 -11.25 16.06 13.14
N HIS A 146 -12.14 15.37 12.46
CA HIS A 146 -13.54 15.16 12.84
C HIS A 146 -13.77 13.80 13.53
N GLN A 147 -12.70 13.09 13.92
CA GLN A 147 -12.73 11.80 14.64
C GLN A 147 -13.58 10.72 13.93
N PRO A 148 -13.26 10.35 12.69
CA PRO A 148 -14.03 9.37 11.94
C PRO A 148 -13.90 7.95 12.52
N GLU A 149 -14.86 7.08 12.19
CA GLU A 149 -14.85 5.66 12.50
C GLU A 149 -13.99 4.85 11.52
N LEU A 150 -13.93 5.31 10.27
CA LEU A 150 -13.15 4.70 9.20
C LEU A 150 -12.18 5.72 8.59
N LEU A 151 -10.90 5.37 8.55
CA LEU A 151 -9.86 6.12 7.84
C LEU A 151 -9.54 5.43 6.52
N VAL A 152 -9.50 6.20 5.45
CA VAL A 152 -9.08 5.75 4.11
C VAL A 152 -7.88 6.58 3.71
N LEU A 153 -6.72 5.94 3.59
CA LEU A 153 -5.44 6.59 3.35
C LEU A 153 -4.89 6.12 1.99
N ASP A 154 -4.84 7.04 1.03
CA ASP A 154 -4.36 6.75 -0.33
C ASP A 154 -2.88 7.04 -0.44
N GLU A 155 -2.06 5.99 -0.57
CA GLU A 155 -0.59 6.02 -0.68
C GLU A 155 0.08 6.91 0.41
N PRO A 156 -0.26 6.74 1.72
CA PRO A 156 0.18 7.66 2.76
C PRO A 156 1.67 7.60 3.08
N LEU A 157 2.38 6.57 2.64
CA LEU A 157 3.81 6.36 2.91
C LEU A 157 4.69 6.75 1.73
N THR A 158 4.09 6.96 0.55
CA THR A 158 4.81 7.20 -0.70
C THR A 158 5.70 8.44 -0.64
N GLY A 159 6.98 8.23 -0.96
CA GLY A 159 8.00 9.28 -1.02
C GLY A 159 8.38 9.90 0.31
N SER A 160 8.04 9.26 1.41
CA SER A 160 8.58 9.57 2.73
C SER A 160 9.96 8.92 2.88
N ASP A 161 10.89 9.63 3.55
CA ASP A 161 12.15 9.01 3.96
C ASP A 161 11.91 7.89 5.00
N PRO A 162 12.87 6.97 5.22
CA PRO A 162 12.68 5.80 6.06
C PRO A 162 12.25 6.13 7.50
N LEU A 163 12.76 7.20 8.09
CA LEU A 163 12.45 7.60 9.46
C LEU A 163 11.00 8.11 9.55
N VAL A 164 10.62 9.04 8.67
CA VAL A 164 9.25 9.58 8.58
C VAL A 164 8.26 8.46 8.30
N ARG A 165 8.61 7.50 7.44
CA ARG A 165 7.78 6.34 7.14
C ARG A 165 7.48 5.50 8.39
N GLN A 166 8.49 5.18 9.20
CA GLN A 166 8.29 4.46 10.45
C GLN A 166 7.36 5.20 11.42
N GLU A 167 7.52 6.52 11.53
CA GLU A 167 6.65 7.34 12.36
C GLU A 167 5.20 7.37 11.87
N LEU A 168 4.99 7.43 10.54
CA LEU A 168 3.65 7.36 9.94
C LEU A 168 3.01 5.98 10.15
N ILE A 169 3.78 4.90 10.04
CA ILE A 169 3.31 3.53 10.34
C ILE A 169 2.87 3.44 11.81
N ALA A 170 3.67 3.94 12.74
CA ALA A 170 3.32 3.95 14.16
C ALA A 170 2.05 4.77 14.42
N LEU A 171 1.90 5.93 13.78
CA LEU A 171 0.71 6.77 13.84
C LEU A 171 -0.54 6.05 13.31
N ILE A 172 -0.44 5.41 12.15
CA ILE A 172 -1.58 4.66 11.56
C ILE A 172 -2.00 3.51 12.49
N LYS A 173 -1.04 2.80 13.09
CA LYS A 173 -1.33 1.73 14.07
C LYS A 173 -2.03 2.27 15.31
N SER A 174 -1.64 3.45 15.82
CA SER A 174 -2.27 4.04 17.00
C SER A 174 -3.76 4.34 16.77
N PHE A 175 -4.15 4.79 15.57
CA PHE A 175 -5.56 5.00 15.24
C PHE A 175 -6.38 3.71 15.31
N ALA A 176 -5.83 2.60 14.88
CA ALA A 176 -6.50 1.30 14.97
C ALA A 176 -6.60 0.80 16.42
N GLN A 177 -5.58 1.05 17.24
CA GLN A 177 -5.59 0.72 18.67
C GLN A 177 -6.66 1.52 19.43
N GLU A 178 -7.01 2.74 18.97
CA GLU A 178 -8.11 3.53 19.49
C GLU A 178 -9.50 3.08 19.00
N GLY A 179 -9.58 1.94 18.29
CA GLY A 179 -10.83 1.33 17.81
C GLY A 179 -11.30 1.81 16.44
N ARG A 180 -10.53 2.63 15.72
CA ARG A 180 -10.85 3.05 14.34
C ARG A 180 -10.47 1.95 13.36
N SER A 181 -11.24 1.83 12.29
CA SER A 181 -10.85 1.00 11.16
C SER A 181 -10.04 1.82 10.16
N VAL A 182 -9.03 1.21 9.53
CA VAL A 182 -8.13 1.90 8.61
C VAL A 182 -7.96 1.08 7.34
N ILE A 183 -8.14 1.70 6.18
CA ILE A 183 -7.80 1.14 4.87
C ILE A 183 -6.63 1.96 4.33
N VAL A 184 -5.52 1.31 4.04
CA VAL A 184 -4.30 1.94 3.54
C VAL A 184 -3.98 1.38 2.17
N SER A 185 -3.91 2.22 1.14
CA SER A 185 -3.39 1.77 -0.15
C SER A 185 -1.87 1.87 -0.21
N SER A 186 -1.25 0.93 -0.89
CA SER A 186 0.15 0.99 -1.32
C SER A 186 0.39 0.12 -2.56
N HIS A 187 1.42 0.46 -3.32
CA HIS A 187 1.97 -0.40 -4.36
C HIS A 187 3.21 -1.15 -3.87
N VAL A 188 3.63 -0.94 -2.61
CA VAL A 188 4.78 -1.56 -1.96
C VAL A 188 4.31 -2.56 -0.91
N LEU A 189 4.53 -3.85 -1.14
CA LEU A 189 4.10 -4.93 -0.26
C LEU A 189 4.68 -4.79 1.15
N HIS A 190 5.98 -4.54 1.25
CA HIS A 190 6.68 -4.41 2.53
C HIS A 190 6.14 -3.29 3.42
N GLU A 191 5.63 -2.19 2.85
CA GLU A 191 4.99 -1.12 3.64
C GLU A 191 3.71 -1.61 4.32
N ILE A 192 2.90 -2.39 3.61
CA ILE A 192 1.67 -2.94 4.16
C ILE A 192 1.94 -4.03 5.18
N GLU A 193 2.94 -4.87 4.98
CA GLU A 193 3.34 -5.90 5.96
C GLU A 193 3.70 -5.31 7.31
N GLN A 194 4.33 -4.14 7.32
CA GLN A 194 4.61 -3.42 8.55
C GLN A 194 3.36 -2.92 9.27
N LEU A 195 2.26 -2.69 8.56
CA LEU A 195 0.99 -2.19 9.10
C LEU A 195 0.05 -3.31 9.55
N THR A 196 -0.13 -4.31 8.71
CA THR A 196 -1.15 -5.33 8.87
C THR A 196 -0.81 -6.61 8.11
N ARG A 197 -1.40 -7.72 8.56
CA ARG A 197 -1.38 -8.98 7.81
C ARG A 197 -2.55 -9.12 6.84
N ARG A 198 -3.61 -8.31 7.01
CA ARG A 198 -4.80 -8.40 6.17
C ARG A 198 -4.69 -7.52 4.97
N ILE A 199 -4.83 -8.12 3.80
CA ILE A 199 -4.72 -7.42 2.53
C ILE A 199 -5.89 -7.73 1.58
N VAL A 200 -6.12 -6.78 0.70
CA VAL A 200 -6.95 -6.89 -0.51
C VAL A 200 -6.04 -6.54 -1.68
N LEU A 201 -5.91 -7.45 -2.62
CA LEU A 201 -5.03 -7.32 -3.78
C LEU A 201 -5.87 -7.07 -5.03
N ILE A 202 -5.69 -5.90 -5.65
CA ILE A 202 -6.39 -5.51 -6.89
C ILE A 202 -5.38 -5.40 -8.03
N HIS A 203 -5.70 -6.01 -9.17
CA HIS A 203 -4.93 -5.89 -10.40
C HIS A 203 -5.85 -5.74 -11.61
N ARG A 204 -5.56 -4.76 -12.48
CA ARG A 204 -6.36 -4.45 -13.69
C ARG A 204 -7.87 -4.38 -13.41
N GLY A 205 -8.22 -3.77 -12.28
CA GLY A 205 -9.60 -3.59 -11.85
C GLY A 205 -10.28 -4.83 -11.26
N ARG A 206 -9.59 -5.95 -11.08
CA ARG A 206 -10.14 -7.18 -10.50
C ARG A 206 -9.56 -7.48 -9.14
N LEU A 207 -10.36 -8.10 -8.28
CA LEU A 207 -9.86 -8.71 -7.06
C LEU A 207 -9.04 -9.95 -7.44
N VAL A 208 -7.78 -9.97 -7.00
CA VAL A 208 -6.87 -11.11 -7.22
C VAL A 208 -6.81 -12.00 -5.99
N ALA A 209 -6.71 -11.39 -4.81
CA ALA A 209 -6.68 -12.10 -3.55
C ALA A 209 -7.17 -11.21 -2.40
N GLU A 210 -7.72 -11.82 -1.35
CA GLU A 210 -8.04 -11.18 -0.07
C GLU A 210 -7.72 -12.11 1.09
N GLY A 211 -7.28 -11.58 2.23
CA GLY A 211 -7.05 -12.34 3.44
C GLY A 211 -5.72 -12.05 4.12
N ASP A 212 -5.15 -13.09 4.74
CA ASP A 212 -3.84 -12.99 5.40
C ASP A 212 -2.71 -13.04 4.35
N ILE A 213 -1.79 -12.09 4.44
CA ILE A 213 -0.65 -11.96 3.53
C ILE A 213 0.25 -13.20 3.51
N ARG A 214 0.29 -13.97 4.62
CA ARG A 214 1.05 -15.21 4.69
C ARG A 214 0.48 -16.26 3.74
N ASN A 215 -0.85 -16.42 3.73
CA ASN A 215 -1.52 -17.35 2.82
C ASN A 215 -1.28 -16.98 1.35
N ILE A 216 -1.14 -15.69 1.07
CA ILE A 216 -0.84 -15.19 -0.28
C ILE A 216 0.62 -15.44 -0.62
N ARG A 217 1.56 -15.24 0.34
CA ARG A 217 2.97 -15.63 0.17
C ARG A 217 3.12 -17.13 -0.04
N ASP A 218 2.45 -17.98 0.74
CA ASP A 218 2.50 -19.43 0.57
C ASP A 218 2.05 -19.88 -0.82
N LEU A 219 1.14 -19.12 -1.47
CA LEU A 219 0.76 -19.36 -2.87
C LEU A 219 1.88 -18.94 -3.84
N ILE A 220 2.64 -17.90 -3.52
CA ILE A 220 3.79 -17.43 -4.29
C ILE A 220 4.96 -18.38 -4.10
N ASP A 221 5.24 -18.79 -2.86
CA ASP A 221 6.36 -19.68 -2.50
C ASP A 221 6.22 -21.08 -3.08
N ARG A 222 5.05 -21.44 -3.60
CA ARG A 222 4.88 -22.67 -4.41
C ARG A 222 5.44 -22.58 -5.83
N HIS A 223 5.75 -21.35 -6.27
CA HIS A 223 6.40 -21.14 -7.58
C HIS A 223 7.89 -20.89 -7.37
N PRO A 224 8.76 -21.41 -8.27
CA PRO A 224 10.19 -21.16 -8.15
C PRO A 224 10.52 -19.67 -8.24
N HIS A 225 11.24 -19.16 -7.23
CA HIS A 225 11.71 -17.78 -7.16
C HIS A 225 12.84 -17.54 -8.14
N THR A 226 12.88 -16.36 -8.75
CA THR A 226 13.98 -15.92 -9.60
C THR A 226 14.98 -15.11 -8.77
N VAL A 227 16.23 -15.53 -8.75
CA VAL A 227 17.36 -14.83 -8.14
C VAL A 227 18.31 -14.37 -9.22
N GLU A 228 18.60 -13.08 -9.29
CA GLU A 228 19.64 -12.51 -10.14
C GLU A 228 20.94 -12.36 -9.34
N VAL A 229 22.02 -12.93 -9.87
CA VAL A 229 23.36 -12.85 -9.28
C VAL A 229 24.32 -12.22 -10.29
N LYS A 230 24.74 -10.98 -10.04
CA LYS A 230 25.78 -10.33 -10.85
C LYS A 230 27.17 -10.76 -10.39
N ALA A 231 27.96 -11.26 -11.32
CA ALA A 231 29.27 -11.84 -11.04
C ALA A 231 30.30 -11.42 -12.10
N ASP A 232 31.58 -11.57 -11.78
CA ASP A 232 32.67 -11.31 -12.74
C ASP A 232 32.78 -12.40 -13.80
N ARG A 233 32.43 -13.66 -13.46
CA ARG A 233 32.43 -14.82 -14.33
C ARG A 233 31.08 -15.55 -14.32
N PRO A 234 30.02 -14.97 -14.93
CA PRO A 234 28.66 -15.53 -14.84
C PRO A 234 28.54 -16.93 -15.40
N ARG A 235 29.31 -17.26 -16.45
CA ARG A 235 29.29 -18.59 -17.07
C ARG A 235 29.81 -19.69 -16.13
N ASP A 236 30.89 -19.41 -15.39
CA ASP A 236 31.48 -20.37 -14.46
C ASP A 236 30.56 -20.58 -13.26
N LEU A 237 29.95 -19.48 -12.76
CA LEU A 237 28.94 -19.53 -11.71
C LEU A 237 27.71 -20.34 -12.18
N ALA A 238 27.18 -20.09 -13.36
CA ALA A 238 26.05 -20.82 -13.90
C ALA A 238 26.33 -22.33 -14.04
N ALA A 239 27.53 -22.71 -14.48
CA ALA A 239 27.95 -24.11 -14.59
C ALA A 239 28.05 -24.80 -13.20
N ALA A 240 28.46 -24.07 -12.16
CA ALA A 240 28.50 -24.60 -10.81
C ALA A 240 27.08 -24.73 -10.23
N LEU A 241 26.23 -23.71 -10.39
CA LEU A 241 24.84 -23.67 -9.90
C LEU A 241 23.94 -24.72 -10.60
N ALA A 242 24.24 -25.10 -11.85
CA ALA A 242 23.49 -26.14 -12.58
C ALA A 242 23.59 -27.54 -11.95
N ARG A 243 24.48 -27.74 -11.00
CA ARG A 243 24.64 -29.02 -10.26
C ARG A 243 23.84 -29.06 -8.97
N GLU A 244 23.28 -27.94 -8.57
CA GLU A 244 22.51 -27.84 -7.30
C GLU A 244 21.07 -28.34 -7.49
N PRO A 245 20.60 -29.25 -6.64
CA PRO A 245 19.25 -29.83 -6.75
C PRO A 245 18.12 -28.84 -6.55
N GLU A 246 18.39 -27.72 -5.89
CA GLU A 246 17.42 -26.65 -5.68
C GLU A 246 17.24 -25.72 -6.89
N VAL A 247 18.03 -25.91 -7.94
CA VAL A 247 18.00 -25.06 -9.14
C VAL A 247 17.17 -25.74 -10.23
N VAL A 248 16.08 -25.10 -10.63
CA VAL A 248 15.13 -25.61 -11.63
C VAL A 248 15.44 -25.06 -13.03
N GLU A 249 15.87 -23.80 -13.10
CA GLU A 249 16.20 -23.13 -14.36
C GLU A 249 17.37 -22.17 -14.15
N ILE A 250 18.24 -22.09 -15.13
CA ILE A 250 19.36 -21.13 -15.16
C ILE A 250 19.37 -20.43 -16.50
N ARG A 251 19.50 -19.11 -16.45
CA ARG A 251 19.85 -18.25 -17.59
C ARG A 251 21.06 -17.42 -17.20
N PHE A 252 21.91 -17.10 -18.14
CA PHE A 252 23.02 -16.17 -17.88
C PHE A 252 23.32 -15.32 -19.12
N ASP A 253 23.87 -14.17 -18.87
CA ASP A 253 24.44 -13.26 -19.85
C ASP A 253 25.89 -12.89 -19.47
N PRO A 254 26.60 -11.98 -20.18
CA PRO A 254 27.95 -11.57 -19.80
C PRO A 254 28.10 -10.89 -18.42
N THR A 255 27.03 -10.53 -17.73
CA THR A 255 27.03 -9.73 -16.51
C THR A 255 26.37 -10.40 -15.30
N ALA A 256 25.41 -11.30 -15.55
CA ALA A 256 24.58 -11.88 -14.49
C ALA A 256 24.15 -13.32 -14.79
N VAL A 257 23.75 -14.02 -13.72
CA VAL A 257 23.09 -15.32 -13.76
C VAL A 257 21.72 -15.17 -13.13
N TRP A 258 20.66 -15.64 -13.80
CA TRP A 258 19.32 -15.76 -13.26
C TRP A 258 19.05 -17.23 -12.94
N VAL A 259 18.71 -17.47 -11.69
CA VAL A 259 18.42 -18.82 -11.16
C VAL A 259 16.97 -18.86 -10.72
N ARG A 260 16.23 -19.91 -11.11
CA ARG A 260 14.92 -20.21 -10.55
C ARG A 260 15.04 -21.35 -9.55
N THR A 261 14.56 -21.09 -8.32
CA THR A 261 14.64 -22.04 -7.21
C THR A 261 13.33 -22.07 -6.41
N PRO A 262 12.78 -23.27 -6.07
CA PRO A 262 11.65 -23.39 -5.14
C PRO A 262 12.06 -23.19 -3.66
N HIS A 263 13.38 -23.17 -3.37
CA HIS A 263 13.90 -23.06 -2.01
C HIS A 263 14.92 -21.91 -1.89
N PRO A 264 14.48 -20.63 -1.95
CA PRO A 264 15.38 -19.48 -1.99
C PRO A 264 16.30 -19.40 -0.77
N ASP A 265 15.82 -19.70 0.44
CA ASP A 265 16.64 -19.68 1.65
C ASP A 265 17.80 -20.68 1.62
N ALA A 266 17.52 -21.90 1.14
CA ALA A 266 18.55 -22.93 0.98
C ALA A 266 19.57 -22.54 -0.12
N PHE A 267 19.09 -21.93 -1.19
CA PHE A 267 19.93 -21.38 -2.25
C PHE A 267 20.85 -20.27 -1.75
N TYR A 268 20.30 -19.27 -1.04
CA TYR A 268 21.09 -18.17 -0.47
C TYR A 268 22.16 -18.66 0.52
N ALA A 269 21.85 -19.67 1.33
CA ALA A 269 22.80 -20.24 2.29
C ALA A 269 24.01 -20.93 1.60
N LYS A 270 23.79 -21.52 0.42
CA LYS A 270 24.83 -22.23 -0.32
C LYS A 270 25.60 -21.36 -1.32
N LEU A 271 24.98 -20.31 -1.85
CA LEU A 271 25.54 -19.46 -2.89
C LEU A 271 26.96 -18.95 -2.61
N PRO A 272 27.30 -18.45 -1.39
CA PRO A 272 28.65 -17.97 -1.11
C PRO A 272 29.73 -19.05 -1.28
N LYS A 273 29.45 -20.29 -0.85
CA LYS A 273 30.36 -21.41 -0.99
C LYS A 273 30.54 -21.81 -2.45
N ILE A 274 29.43 -21.89 -3.20
CA ILE A 274 29.44 -22.23 -4.63
C ILE A 274 30.23 -21.20 -5.44
N ALA A 275 30.05 -19.91 -5.15
CA ALA A 275 30.80 -18.84 -5.81
C ALA A 275 32.30 -18.93 -5.52
N LEU A 276 32.68 -19.22 -4.27
CA LEU A 276 34.07 -19.39 -3.85
C LEU A 276 34.71 -20.59 -4.55
N ASP A 277 34.03 -21.73 -4.57
CA ASP A 277 34.52 -22.96 -5.21
C ASP A 277 34.63 -22.80 -6.74
N ALA A 278 33.76 -22.00 -7.37
CA ALA A 278 33.80 -21.61 -8.77
C ALA A 278 34.86 -20.53 -9.07
N GLY A 279 35.49 -19.96 -8.05
CA GLY A 279 36.47 -18.89 -8.19
C GLY A 279 35.87 -17.61 -8.77
N THR A 280 34.62 -17.30 -8.47
CA THR A 280 33.83 -16.22 -9.03
C THR A 280 33.48 -15.20 -7.94
N GLU A 281 33.66 -13.90 -8.23
CA GLU A 281 33.30 -12.82 -7.33
C GLU A 281 31.85 -12.40 -7.60
N VAL A 282 30.99 -12.52 -6.57
CA VAL A 282 29.60 -12.03 -6.59
C VAL A 282 29.59 -10.57 -6.20
N ARG A 283 29.02 -9.70 -7.05
CA ARG A 283 28.96 -8.25 -6.86
C ARG A 283 27.62 -7.78 -6.29
N GLU A 284 26.55 -8.43 -6.72
CA GLU A 284 25.20 -8.05 -6.35
C GLU A 284 24.30 -9.28 -6.42
N ILE A 285 23.37 -9.38 -5.46
CA ILE A 285 22.30 -10.38 -5.48
C ILE A 285 21.00 -9.62 -5.35
N SER A 286 20.04 -9.90 -6.25
CA SER A 286 18.69 -9.32 -6.21
C SER A 286 17.66 -10.42 -6.50
N SER A 287 16.45 -10.22 -5.95
CA SER A 287 15.31 -11.07 -6.24
C SER A 287 14.25 -10.24 -6.97
N PRO A 288 14.19 -10.31 -8.31
CA PRO A 288 13.19 -9.57 -9.09
C PRO A 288 11.77 -9.96 -8.74
N ASP A 289 11.58 -11.15 -8.17
CA ASP A 289 10.27 -11.72 -7.82
C ASP A 289 9.76 -11.29 -6.42
N ASP A 290 10.57 -10.57 -5.63
CA ASP A 290 10.16 -10.05 -4.31
C ASP A 290 9.26 -8.80 -4.42
N ASN A 291 8.94 -8.35 -5.62
CA ASN A 291 8.07 -7.22 -5.83
C ASN A 291 6.62 -7.64 -6.14
N LEU A 292 5.70 -6.72 -5.90
CA LEU A 292 4.27 -6.91 -6.13
C LEU A 292 3.93 -7.30 -7.58
N GLU A 293 4.72 -6.87 -8.57
CA GLU A 293 4.51 -7.19 -9.98
C GLU A 293 4.75 -8.67 -10.27
N ALA A 294 5.76 -9.27 -9.62
CA ALA A 294 6.01 -10.71 -9.71
C ALA A 294 4.88 -11.51 -9.06
N VAL A 295 4.42 -11.07 -7.86
CA VAL A 295 3.24 -11.64 -7.20
C VAL A 295 2.03 -11.63 -8.14
N PHE A 296 1.79 -10.50 -8.81
CA PHE A 296 0.72 -10.39 -9.78
C PHE A 296 0.88 -11.31 -10.97
N LYS A 297 2.09 -11.41 -11.52
CA LYS A 297 2.40 -12.29 -12.64
C LYS A 297 2.06 -13.74 -12.31
N TYR A 298 2.49 -14.22 -11.15
CA TYR A 298 2.21 -15.59 -10.71
C TYR A 298 0.72 -15.84 -10.44
N LEU A 299 -0.01 -14.90 -9.85
CA LEU A 299 -1.44 -15.04 -9.57
C LEU A 299 -2.34 -14.84 -10.81
N THR A 300 -1.82 -14.29 -11.91
CA THR A 300 -2.61 -14.02 -13.13
C THR A 300 -2.22 -14.87 -14.34
N GLU A 301 -1.11 -15.60 -14.29
CA GLU A 301 -0.68 -16.55 -15.33
C GLU A 301 -1.16 -18.00 -15.05
N THR A 302 -1.89 -18.23 -13.94
CA THR A 302 -2.64 -19.47 -13.64
C THR A 302 -4.09 -19.35 -14.07
#